data_f238f35d6880c8d02de905bdc73e130f
#
_entry.id   f238f35d6880c8d02de905bdc73e130f
#
_cell.length_a   1.000
_cell.length_b   1.000
_cell.length_c   1.000
_cell.angle_alpha   90.00
_cell.angle_beta   90.00
_cell.angle_gamma   90.00
#
_symmetry.space_group_name_H-M   'P 1'
#
loop_
_entity.id
_entity.type
_entity.pdbx_description
1 polymer ?
#
loop_
_entity_poly.entity_id
_entity_poly.type
_entity_poly.pdbx_seq_one_letter_code
_entity_poly.pdbx_strand_id
1 'polypeptide(L)'
;RHTLYCTMTYIMTFGIFAGFSAAFPLMIKNLYTPLDKSIDPLQFAFYGPLIGSASRVIFGKIADKTGGAILTHITGIALIILISGLILGGYLTPTSPDQFQGFLVIVLAIFFFTGIGNAATFKQFPVIFSESPRKAAGVIGWTAAVAAFGPFVFNVLITQSRAISGDARLFFWFLVVGCVCAT
;
A
#
# COMPACT_ATOMS: atom_id res chain seq x y z
N ARG A 1 1.02 23.66 -4.43
CA ARG A 1 1.50 22.52 -5.27
C ARG A 1 2.20 21.48 -4.40
N HIS A 2 3.23 21.84 -3.59
CA HIS A 2 3.99 20.90 -2.76
C HIS A 2 3.11 20.05 -1.82
N THR A 3 2.11 20.66 -1.15
CA THR A 3 1.19 19.93 -0.26
C THR A 3 0.43 18.84 -1.02
N LEU A 4 -0.01 19.09 -2.26
CA LEU A 4 -0.72 18.10 -3.06
C LEU A 4 0.19 16.91 -3.39
N TYR A 5 1.43 17.15 -3.85
CA TYR A 5 2.39 16.07 -4.10
C TYR A 5 2.70 15.27 -2.84
N CYS A 6 2.91 15.94 -1.70
CA CYS A 6 3.08 15.27 -0.41
C CYS A 6 1.87 14.40 -0.05
N THR A 7 0.65 14.86 -0.34
CA THR A 7 -0.58 14.09 -0.09
C THR A 7 -0.65 12.87 -1.00
N MET A 8 -0.37 13.00 -2.29
CA MET A 8 -0.39 11.91 -3.25
C MET A 8 0.65 10.83 -2.89
N THR A 9 1.90 11.24 -2.63
CA THR A 9 2.96 10.30 -2.23
C THR A 9 2.65 9.61 -0.90
N TYR A 10 2.01 10.30 0.05
CA TYR A 10 1.65 9.69 1.32
C TYR A 10 0.44 8.75 1.21
N ILE A 11 -0.53 9.05 0.34
CA ILE A 11 -1.60 8.10 -0.02
C ILE A 11 -1.01 6.85 -0.66
N MET A 12 -0.05 6.99 -1.59
CA MET A 12 0.63 5.86 -2.23
C MET A 12 1.37 4.98 -1.20
N THR A 13 2.01 5.55 -0.20
CA THR A 13 2.76 4.79 0.79
C THR A 13 1.88 4.33 1.95
N PHE A 14 1.40 5.25 2.78
CA PHE A 14 0.62 4.91 3.98
C PHE A 14 -0.83 4.56 3.67
N GLY A 15 -1.47 5.23 2.71
CA GLY A 15 -2.86 4.93 2.32
C GLY A 15 -3.00 3.50 1.80
N ILE A 16 -2.07 3.06 0.94
CA ILE A 16 -2.02 1.68 0.44
C ILE A 16 -1.72 0.71 1.59
N PHE A 17 -0.74 1.01 2.46
CA PHE A 17 -0.43 0.20 3.63
C PHE A 17 -1.67 -0.01 4.52
N ALA A 18 -2.33 1.07 4.90
CA ALA A 18 -3.51 1.01 5.77
C ALA A 18 -4.69 0.32 5.09
N GLY A 19 -4.89 0.59 3.79
CA GLY A 19 -5.93 -0.04 2.98
C GLY A 19 -5.76 -1.55 2.89
N PHE A 20 -4.55 -2.01 2.54
CA PHE A 20 -4.25 -3.45 2.53
C PHE A 20 -4.35 -4.07 3.92
N SER A 21 -3.94 -3.38 4.99
CA SER A 21 -4.06 -3.90 6.36
C SER A 21 -5.50 -4.26 6.72
N ALA A 22 -6.46 -3.46 6.27
CA ALA A 22 -7.88 -3.75 6.49
C ALA A 22 -8.46 -4.76 5.49
N ALA A 23 -8.03 -4.70 4.22
CA ALA A 23 -8.58 -5.54 3.15
C ALA A 23 -7.97 -6.94 3.10
N PHE A 24 -6.73 -7.12 3.54
CA PHE A 24 -5.97 -8.36 3.37
C PHE A 24 -6.64 -9.61 3.95
N PRO A 25 -7.10 -9.63 5.23
CA PRO A 25 -7.83 -10.79 5.75
C PRO A 25 -9.13 -11.07 4.99
N LEU A 26 -9.82 -10.00 4.57
CA LEU A 26 -11.06 -10.13 3.81
C LEU A 26 -10.82 -10.67 2.39
N MET A 27 -9.70 -10.28 1.76
CA MET A 27 -9.28 -10.83 0.48
C MET A 27 -8.99 -12.32 0.58
N ILE A 28 -8.24 -12.77 1.59
CA ILE A 28 -7.98 -14.20 1.84
C ILE A 28 -9.30 -14.95 2.02
N LYS A 29 -10.17 -14.43 2.89
CA LYS A 29 -11.49 -15.04 3.18
C LYS A 29 -12.35 -15.19 1.92
N ASN A 30 -12.36 -14.19 1.05
CA ASN A 30 -13.26 -14.17 -0.09
C ASN A 30 -12.70 -14.86 -1.33
N LEU A 31 -11.37 -14.92 -1.48
CA LEU A 31 -10.73 -15.45 -2.68
C LEU A 31 -10.19 -16.87 -2.49
N TYR A 32 -9.59 -17.15 -1.34
CA TYR A 32 -8.84 -18.40 -1.12
C TYR A 32 -9.52 -19.39 -0.16
N THR A 33 -10.18 -18.91 0.91
CA THR A 33 -10.90 -19.81 1.83
C THR A 33 -12.02 -20.63 1.15
N PRO A 34 -12.71 -20.14 0.09
CA PRO A 34 -13.66 -20.98 -0.66
C PRO A 34 -13.00 -22.11 -1.44
N LEU A 35 -11.74 -21.96 -1.85
CA LEU A 35 -10.96 -22.96 -2.59
C LEU A 35 -10.35 -24.01 -1.64
N ASP A 36 -9.88 -23.56 -0.48
CA ASP A 36 -9.34 -24.41 0.56
C ASP A 36 -9.69 -23.87 1.95
N LYS A 37 -10.56 -24.61 2.67
CA LYS A 37 -11.01 -24.24 4.02
C LYS A 37 -9.91 -24.29 5.09
N SER A 38 -8.75 -24.89 4.81
CA SER A 38 -7.60 -24.89 5.72
C SER A 38 -6.89 -23.53 5.78
N ILE A 39 -7.12 -22.64 4.78
CA ILE A 39 -6.56 -21.31 4.74
C ILE A 39 -7.39 -20.39 5.64
N ASP A 40 -6.93 -20.21 6.87
CA ASP A 40 -7.55 -19.30 7.85
C ASP A 40 -7.02 -17.87 7.67
N PRO A 41 -7.86 -16.90 7.29
CA PRO A 41 -7.47 -15.50 7.11
C PRO A 41 -6.83 -14.88 8.37
N LEU A 42 -7.25 -15.30 9.56
CA LEU A 42 -6.77 -14.72 10.81
C LEU A 42 -5.31 -15.08 11.11
N GLN A 43 -4.85 -16.24 10.65
CA GLN A 43 -3.44 -16.63 10.80
C GLN A 43 -2.48 -15.70 10.05
N PHE A 44 -2.93 -15.11 8.95
CA PHE A 44 -2.11 -14.26 8.09
C PHE A 44 -2.33 -12.76 8.33
N ALA A 45 -3.40 -12.38 9.02
CA ALA A 45 -3.84 -11.00 9.15
C ALA A 45 -2.75 -10.04 9.67
N PHE A 46 -1.91 -10.49 10.59
CA PHE A 46 -0.90 -9.65 11.22
C PHE A 46 0.44 -9.60 10.47
N TYR A 47 0.73 -10.55 9.57
CA TYR A 47 2.04 -10.61 8.88
C TYR A 47 2.30 -9.36 8.03
N GLY A 48 1.28 -8.88 7.32
CA GLY A 48 1.40 -7.68 6.50
C GLY A 48 1.78 -6.44 7.32
N PRO A 49 0.94 -6.05 8.30
CA PRO A 49 1.25 -4.93 9.20
C PRO A 49 2.58 -5.08 9.94
N LEU A 50 2.96 -6.29 10.35
CA LEU A 50 4.23 -6.57 11.01
C LEU A 50 5.42 -6.26 10.09
N ILE A 51 5.41 -6.82 8.87
CA ILE A 51 6.50 -6.62 7.90
C ILE A 51 6.61 -5.15 7.50
N GLY A 52 5.49 -4.48 7.21
CA GLY A 52 5.51 -3.08 6.83
C GLY A 52 5.94 -2.15 7.97
N SER A 53 5.56 -2.45 9.21
CA SER A 53 6.02 -1.68 10.39
C SER A 53 7.50 -1.91 10.66
N ALA A 54 7.98 -3.14 10.56
CA ALA A 54 9.39 -3.47 10.73
C ALA A 54 10.26 -2.81 9.64
N SER A 55 9.84 -2.88 8.37
CA SER A 55 10.56 -2.23 7.27
C SER A 55 10.61 -0.71 7.45
N ARG A 56 9.54 -0.08 7.92
CA ARG A 56 9.50 1.35 8.24
C ARG A 56 10.57 1.75 9.26
N VAL A 57 10.74 0.97 10.33
CA VAL A 57 11.74 1.24 11.37
C VAL A 57 13.16 1.08 10.83
N ILE A 58 13.42 -0.03 10.12
CA ILE A 58 14.74 -0.34 9.58
C ILE A 58 15.16 0.70 8.53
N PHE A 59 14.29 0.96 7.55
CA PHE A 59 14.58 1.86 6.44
C PHE A 59 14.46 3.34 6.79
N GLY A 60 13.90 3.70 7.95
CA GLY A 60 13.95 5.06 8.46
C GLY A 60 15.38 5.56 8.65
N LYS A 61 16.28 4.73 9.18
CA LYS A 61 17.71 5.04 9.32
C LYS A 61 18.43 5.12 7.96
N ILE A 62 18.01 4.31 7.00
CA ILE A 62 18.58 4.32 5.64
C ILE A 62 18.12 5.59 4.92
N ALA A 63 16.85 5.97 5.05
CA ALA A 63 16.30 7.19 4.47
C ALA A 63 17.01 8.48 4.96
N ASP A 64 17.54 8.47 6.19
CA ASP A 64 18.35 9.58 6.70
C ASP A 64 19.67 9.75 5.95
N LYS A 65 20.24 8.66 5.41
CA LYS A 65 21.52 8.66 4.70
C LYS A 65 21.37 8.83 3.18
N THR A 66 20.39 8.16 2.59
CA THR A 66 20.19 8.12 1.13
C THR A 66 19.28 9.21 0.61
N GLY A 67 18.54 9.86 1.51
CA GLY A 67 17.48 10.80 1.15
C GLY A 67 16.14 10.12 0.88
N GLY A 68 15.06 10.75 1.35
CA GLY A 68 13.71 10.19 1.24
C GLY A 68 13.19 10.11 -0.20
N ALA A 69 13.60 11.02 -1.09
CA ALA A 69 13.11 11.10 -2.46
C ALA A 69 13.41 9.81 -3.25
N ILE A 70 14.65 9.32 -3.20
CA ILE A 70 15.09 8.12 -3.92
C ILE A 70 14.30 6.90 -3.46
N LEU A 71 14.17 6.71 -2.13
CA LEU A 71 13.43 5.56 -1.59
C LEU A 71 11.93 5.63 -1.88
N THR A 72 11.34 6.83 -1.92
CA THR A 72 9.93 7.00 -2.31
C THR A 72 9.73 6.61 -3.78
N HIS A 73 10.66 7.01 -4.65
CA HIS A 73 10.60 6.67 -6.07
C HIS A 73 10.75 5.15 -6.31
N ILE A 74 11.73 4.52 -5.66
CA ILE A 74 11.91 3.05 -5.68
C ILE A 74 10.64 2.36 -5.19
N THR A 75 10.03 2.85 -4.11
CA THR A 75 8.76 2.31 -3.60
C THR A 75 7.65 2.40 -4.63
N GLY A 76 7.48 3.55 -5.30
CA GLY A 76 6.47 3.73 -6.33
C GLY A 76 6.62 2.73 -7.48
N ILE A 77 7.83 2.58 -8.01
CA ILE A 77 8.13 1.60 -9.06
C ILE A 77 7.85 0.17 -8.59
N ALA A 78 8.29 -0.18 -7.38
CA ALA A 78 8.04 -1.50 -6.82
C ALA A 78 6.54 -1.80 -6.66
N LEU A 79 5.75 -0.83 -6.19
CA LEU A 79 4.30 -0.97 -6.06
C LEU A 79 3.62 -1.14 -7.42
N ILE A 80 4.02 -0.39 -8.44
CA ILE A 80 3.51 -0.56 -9.80
C ILE A 80 3.74 -1.99 -10.29
N ILE A 81 4.95 -2.52 -10.13
CA ILE A 81 5.31 -3.88 -10.56
C ILE A 81 4.52 -4.93 -9.77
N LEU A 82 4.48 -4.81 -8.44
CA LEU A 82 3.84 -5.79 -7.57
C LEU A 82 2.32 -5.82 -7.74
N ILE A 83 1.67 -4.66 -7.81
CA ILE A 83 0.22 -4.58 -7.99
C ILE A 83 -0.16 -5.06 -9.39
N SER A 84 0.62 -4.71 -10.43
CA SER A 84 0.43 -5.25 -11.77
C SER A 84 0.63 -6.77 -11.79
N GLY A 85 1.64 -7.29 -11.09
CA GLY A 85 1.85 -8.73 -10.92
C GLY A 85 0.70 -9.44 -10.23
N LEU A 86 0.08 -8.80 -9.23
CA LEU A 86 -1.11 -9.32 -8.55
C LEU A 86 -2.31 -9.48 -9.50
N ILE A 87 -2.48 -8.52 -10.42
CA ILE A 87 -3.57 -8.53 -11.41
C ILE A 87 -3.27 -9.54 -12.53
N LEU A 88 -2.10 -9.41 -13.16
CA LEU A 88 -1.72 -10.20 -14.34
C LEU A 88 -1.47 -11.67 -14.00
N GLY A 89 -0.99 -11.96 -12.80
CA GLY A 89 -0.82 -13.32 -12.29
C GLY A 89 -2.12 -14.05 -11.94
N GLY A 90 -3.28 -13.37 -12.06
CA GLY A 90 -4.59 -13.97 -11.78
C GLY A 90 -4.89 -14.17 -10.29
N TYR A 91 -4.08 -13.58 -9.40
CA TYR A 91 -4.23 -13.75 -7.95
C TYR A 91 -5.47 -13.11 -7.35
N LEU A 92 -6.14 -12.23 -8.09
CA LEU A 92 -7.42 -11.61 -7.69
C LEU A 92 -8.64 -12.41 -8.14
N THR A 93 -8.43 -13.42 -8.99
CA THR A 93 -9.44 -14.36 -9.47
C THR A 93 -8.87 -15.79 -9.48
N PRO A 94 -8.44 -16.30 -8.30
CA PRO A 94 -7.73 -17.57 -8.25
C PRO A 94 -8.64 -18.75 -8.65
N THR A 95 -8.04 -19.72 -9.33
CA THR A 95 -8.69 -20.95 -9.77
C THR A 95 -8.18 -22.19 -9.01
N SER A 96 -7.02 -22.06 -8.33
CA SER A 96 -6.39 -23.12 -7.56
C SER A 96 -5.89 -22.61 -6.20
N PRO A 97 -5.96 -23.43 -5.13
CA PRO A 97 -5.38 -23.09 -3.83
C PRO A 97 -3.87 -22.82 -3.89
N ASP A 98 -3.14 -23.44 -4.81
CA ASP A 98 -1.68 -23.29 -4.96
C ASP A 98 -1.26 -21.84 -5.24
N GLN A 99 -2.18 -21.05 -5.83
CA GLN A 99 -1.93 -19.63 -6.09
C GLN A 99 -1.85 -18.79 -4.79
N PHE A 100 -2.30 -19.34 -3.66
CA PHE A 100 -2.26 -18.63 -2.39
C PHE A 100 -0.85 -18.22 -1.96
N GLN A 101 0.15 -19.09 -2.17
CA GLN A 101 1.53 -18.77 -1.79
C GLN A 101 2.07 -17.58 -2.60
N GLY A 102 1.82 -17.55 -3.91
CA GLY A 102 2.21 -16.43 -4.77
C GLY A 102 1.49 -15.13 -4.40
N PHE A 103 0.19 -15.20 -4.15
CA PHE A 103 -0.60 -14.08 -3.62
C PHE A 103 0.00 -13.54 -2.33
N LEU A 104 0.27 -14.41 -1.36
CA LEU A 104 0.81 -14.05 -0.06
C LEU A 104 2.16 -13.33 -0.20
N VAL A 105 3.09 -13.88 -0.98
CA VAL A 105 4.42 -13.29 -1.20
C VAL A 105 4.30 -11.90 -1.81
N ILE A 106 3.47 -11.71 -2.84
CA ILE A 106 3.29 -10.41 -3.50
C ILE A 106 2.69 -9.40 -2.53
N VAL A 107 1.65 -9.77 -1.77
CA VAL A 107 1.02 -8.87 -0.81
C VAL A 107 1.97 -8.50 0.32
N LEU A 108 2.75 -9.44 0.86
CA LEU A 108 3.77 -9.15 1.87
C LEU A 108 4.88 -8.24 1.32
N ALA A 109 5.26 -8.40 0.05
CA ALA A 109 6.19 -7.48 -0.61
C ALA A 109 5.59 -6.06 -0.77
N ILE A 110 4.29 -5.94 -1.06
CA ILE A 110 3.58 -4.65 -1.06
C ILE A 110 3.67 -4.00 0.32
N PHE A 111 3.41 -4.74 1.40
CA PHE A 111 3.57 -4.24 2.76
C PHE A 111 5.00 -3.79 3.07
N PHE A 112 5.99 -4.56 2.65
CA PHE A 112 7.40 -4.23 2.84
C PHE A 112 7.76 -2.90 2.16
N PHE A 113 7.44 -2.74 0.88
CA PHE A 113 7.74 -1.51 0.16
C PHE A 113 6.91 -0.32 0.63
N THR A 114 5.65 -0.49 0.98
CA THR A 114 4.85 0.60 1.56
C THR A 114 5.41 1.08 2.90
N GLY A 115 5.97 0.17 3.70
CA GLY A 115 6.69 0.53 4.94
C GLY A 115 7.93 1.37 4.67
N ILE A 116 8.76 0.99 3.68
CA ILE A 116 9.92 1.76 3.23
C ILE A 116 9.49 3.17 2.78
N GLY A 117 8.51 3.23 1.88
CA GLY A 117 8.01 4.49 1.34
C GLY A 117 7.43 5.39 2.41
N ASN A 118 6.74 4.83 3.40
CA ASN A 118 6.21 5.58 4.52
C ASN A 118 7.33 6.26 5.33
N ALA A 119 8.39 5.53 5.68
CA ALA A 119 9.56 6.11 6.34
C ALA A 119 10.20 7.21 5.49
N ALA A 120 10.37 6.96 4.19
CA ALA A 120 10.99 7.88 3.25
C ALA A 120 10.19 9.18 3.07
N THR A 121 8.85 9.07 2.95
CA THR A 121 7.97 10.23 2.76
C THR A 121 8.00 11.17 3.97
N PHE A 122 7.99 10.64 5.18
CA PHE A 122 8.11 11.46 6.40
C PHE A 122 9.42 12.24 6.46
N LYS A 123 10.52 11.71 5.91
CA LYS A 123 11.80 12.41 5.87
C LYS A 123 11.83 13.55 4.85
N GLN A 124 11.00 13.49 3.80
CA GLN A 124 10.93 14.55 2.79
C GLN A 124 10.18 15.80 3.29
N PHE A 125 9.14 15.63 4.12
CA PHE A 125 8.29 16.76 4.50
C PHE A 125 9.06 17.91 5.18
N PRO A 126 9.91 17.67 6.20
CA PRO A 126 10.71 18.73 6.79
C PRO A 126 11.69 19.38 5.82
N VAL A 127 12.20 18.62 4.84
CA VAL A 127 13.13 19.16 3.82
C VAL A 127 12.38 20.06 2.83
N ILE A 128 11.22 19.64 2.35
CA ILE A 128 10.37 20.41 1.40
C ILE A 128 9.88 21.72 2.02
N PHE A 129 9.61 21.73 3.33
CA PHE A 129 9.09 22.87 4.08
C PHE A 129 10.11 23.42 5.08
N SER A 130 11.41 23.33 4.77
CA SER A 130 12.52 23.76 5.66
C SER A 130 12.41 25.23 6.11
N GLU A 131 11.86 26.10 5.27
CA GLU A 131 11.65 27.53 5.61
C GLU A 131 10.55 27.74 6.66
N SER A 132 9.69 26.79 6.92
CA SER A 132 8.58 26.92 7.86
C SER A 132 8.23 25.59 8.54
N PRO A 133 8.82 25.29 9.71
CA PRO A 133 8.54 24.08 10.49
C PRO A 133 7.05 23.94 10.85
N ARG A 134 6.36 25.07 11.05
CA ARG A 134 4.90 25.08 11.31
C ARG A 134 4.11 24.57 10.10
N LYS A 135 4.50 24.94 8.87
CA LYS A 135 3.87 24.43 7.65
C LYS A 135 4.18 22.95 7.47
N ALA A 136 5.40 22.50 7.74
CA ALA A 136 5.78 21.09 7.69
C ALA A 136 4.88 20.25 8.61
N ALA A 137 4.72 20.66 9.87
CA ALA A 137 3.85 19.98 10.83
C ALA A 137 2.38 19.94 10.36
N GLY A 138 1.86 21.04 9.83
CA GLY A 138 0.51 21.12 9.28
C GLY A 138 0.31 20.18 8.08
N VAL A 139 1.27 20.08 7.17
CA VAL A 139 1.22 19.17 6.02
C VAL A 139 1.29 17.71 6.47
N ILE A 140 2.14 17.38 7.44
CA ILE A 140 2.19 16.03 8.03
C ILE A 140 0.83 15.64 8.61
N GLY A 141 0.21 16.52 9.42
CA GLY A 141 -1.10 16.27 10.00
C GLY A 141 -2.20 16.10 8.94
N TRP A 142 -2.21 16.96 7.93
CA TRP A 142 -3.15 16.88 6.80
C TRP A 142 -3.00 15.57 6.02
N THR A 143 -1.79 15.25 5.59
CA THR A 143 -1.51 14.04 4.80
C THR A 143 -1.84 12.76 5.58
N ALA A 144 -1.53 12.74 6.88
CA ALA A 144 -1.87 11.63 7.76
C ALA A 144 -3.39 11.45 7.89
N ALA A 145 -4.13 12.54 8.07
CA ALA A 145 -5.59 12.51 8.16
C ALA A 145 -6.21 11.97 6.86
N VAL A 146 -5.78 12.49 5.69
CA VAL A 146 -6.30 12.03 4.39
C VAL A 146 -5.98 10.55 4.15
N ALA A 147 -4.74 10.12 4.41
CA ALA A 147 -4.34 8.73 4.20
C ALA A 147 -4.97 7.74 5.19
N ALA A 148 -5.40 8.22 6.37
CA ALA A 148 -6.14 7.40 7.34
C ALA A 148 -7.51 6.93 6.83
N PHE A 149 -8.08 7.56 5.81
CA PHE A 149 -9.27 7.07 5.10
C PHE A 149 -8.98 5.88 4.18
N GLY A 150 -7.71 5.50 3.98
CA GLY A 150 -7.30 4.36 3.14
C GLY A 150 -8.12 3.09 3.37
N PRO A 151 -8.27 2.57 4.61
CA PRO A 151 -9.06 1.38 4.89
C PRO A 151 -10.51 1.46 4.41
N PHE A 152 -11.16 2.60 4.62
CA PHE A 152 -12.53 2.84 4.16
C PHE A 152 -12.60 2.86 2.64
N VAL A 153 -11.74 3.66 2.00
CA VAL A 153 -11.70 3.81 0.53
C VAL A 153 -11.42 2.47 -0.15
N PHE A 154 -10.47 1.68 0.36
CA PHE A 154 -10.14 0.36 -0.17
C PHE A 154 -11.35 -0.58 -0.16
N ASN A 155 -12.01 -0.73 0.99
CA ASN A 155 -13.14 -1.64 1.11
C ASN A 155 -14.32 -1.21 0.22
N VAL A 156 -14.63 0.09 0.18
CA VAL A 156 -15.69 0.63 -0.69
C VAL A 156 -15.36 0.39 -2.17
N LEU A 157 -14.15 0.76 -2.61
CA LEU A 157 -13.77 0.64 -4.01
C LEU A 157 -13.59 -0.82 -4.47
N ILE A 158 -13.11 -1.72 -3.62
CA ILE A 158 -13.09 -3.17 -3.91
C ILE A 158 -14.53 -3.67 -4.09
N THR A 159 -15.45 -3.27 -3.23
CA THR A 159 -16.86 -3.68 -3.31
C THR A 159 -17.51 -3.14 -4.58
N GLN A 160 -17.29 -1.87 -4.91
CA GLN A 160 -17.80 -1.27 -6.14
C GLN A 160 -17.18 -1.91 -7.41
N SER A 161 -15.87 -2.18 -7.39
CA SER A 161 -15.21 -2.90 -8.48
C SER A 161 -15.87 -4.25 -8.74
N ARG A 162 -16.15 -5.01 -7.68
CA ARG A 162 -16.85 -6.31 -7.79
C ARG A 162 -18.27 -6.18 -8.31
N ALA A 163 -19.00 -5.13 -7.92
CA ALA A 163 -20.34 -4.87 -8.38
C ALA A 163 -20.40 -4.53 -9.89
N ILE A 164 -19.38 -3.82 -10.39
CA ILE A 164 -19.34 -3.34 -11.78
C ILE A 164 -18.71 -4.37 -12.72
N SER A 165 -17.58 -4.96 -12.35
CA SER A 165 -16.77 -5.83 -13.22
C SER A 165 -16.77 -7.32 -12.81
N GLY A 166 -17.45 -7.67 -11.73
CA GLY A 166 -17.49 -9.04 -11.19
C GLY A 166 -16.28 -9.40 -10.30
N ASP A 167 -15.21 -8.61 -10.32
CA ASP A 167 -13.99 -8.84 -9.54
C ASP A 167 -13.33 -7.53 -9.05
N ALA A 168 -12.22 -7.66 -8.35
CA ALA A 168 -11.52 -6.51 -7.77
C ALA A 168 -10.50 -5.85 -8.73
N ARG A 169 -10.25 -6.40 -9.93
CA ARG A 169 -9.17 -5.97 -10.84
C ARG A 169 -9.26 -4.50 -11.23
N LEU A 170 -10.47 -3.98 -11.44
CA LEU A 170 -10.67 -2.58 -11.80
C LEU A 170 -10.10 -1.62 -10.74
N PHE A 171 -10.35 -1.90 -9.45
CA PHE A 171 -9.80 -1.13 -8.35
C PHE A 171 -8.27 -1.19 -8.32
N PHE A 172 -7.68 -2.39 -8.50
CA PHE A 172 -6.23 -2.54 -8.49
C PHE A 172 -5.55 -1.84 -9.67
N TRP A 173 -6.17 -1.81 -10.86
CA TRP A 173 -5.69 -0.98 -11.96
C TRP A 173 -5.74 0.52 -11.63
N PHE A 174 -6.79 0.97 -10.95
CA PHE A 174 -6.86 2.34 -10.45
C PHE A 174 -5.71 2.66 -9.48
N LEU A 175 -5.34 1.72 -8.59
CA LEU A 175 -4.17 1.88 -7.73
C LEU A 175 -2.85 1.97 -8.52
N VAL A 176 -2.68 1.18 -9.56
CA VAL A 176 -1.48 1.26 -10.44
C VAL A 176 -1.38 2.66 -11.05
N VAL A 177 -2.47 3.18 -11.61
CA VAL A 177 -2.50 4.55 -12.16
C VAL A 177 -2.17 5.58 -11.08
N GLY A 178 -2.73 5.45 -9.88
CA GLY A 178 -2.41 6.30 -8.74
C GLY A 178 -0.92 6.27 -8.36
N CYS A 179 -0.30 5.09 -8.36
CA CYS A 179 1.14 4.95 -8.12
C CYS A 179 1.97 5.60 -9.23
N VAL A 180 1.59 5.45 -10.50
CA VAL A 180 2.29 6.13 -11.62
C VAL A 180 2.21 7.64 -11.48
N CYS A 181 1.05 8.20 -11.09
CA CYS A 181 0.90 9.64 -10.89
C CYS A 181 1.69 10.18 -9.68
N ALA A 182 1.96 9.33 -8.68
CA ALA A 182 2.65 9.72 -7.45
C ALA A 182 4.17 9.48 -7.49
N THR A 183 4.67 8.71 -8.49
CA THR A 183 6.08 8.37 -8.69
C THR A 183 6.75 9.31 -9.67
#